data_191a15e952c051e91ee15e0ba18ed9dc
#
_entry.id   191a15e952c051e91ee15e0ba18ed9dc
#
_cell.length_a   1.000
_cell.length_b   1.000
_cell.length_c   1.000
_cell.angle_alpha   90.00
_cell.angle_beta   90.00
_cell.angle_gamma   90.00
#
_symmetry.space_group_name_H-M   'P 1'
#
loop_
_entity.id
_entity.type
_entity.pdbx_description
1 polymer ?
#
loop_
_entity_poly.entity_id
_entity_poly.type
_entity_poly.pdbx_seq_one_letter_code
_entity_poly.pdbx_strand_id
1 'polypeptide(L)' 'MKDTEIRSILRTENDEFKKLEEEHKKLDRYLDEIARKKYLTSDEEIEKKKIQKMKLQFKDRMAQLIREYRN' A
#
# COMPACT_ATOMS: atom_id res chain seq x y z
N MET A 1 6.55 -16.99 -13.63
CA MET A 1 6.26 -16.92 -12.19
C MET A 1 4.95 -16.20 -11.93
N LYS A 2 4.22 -16.64 -10.93
CA LYS A 2 3.01 -15.96 -10.48
C LYS A 2 3.38 -14.72 -9.65
N ASP A 3 2.53 -13.71 -9.69
CA ASP A 3 2.76 -12.48 -8.93
C ASP A 3 2.94 -12.74 -7.42
N THR A 4 2.22 -13.71 -6.88
CA THR A 4 2.33 -14.08 -5.46
C THR A 4 3.72 -14.60 -5.12
N GLU A 5 4.33 -15.36 -6.03
CA GLU A 5 5.70 -15.88 -5.84
C GLU A 5 6.72 -14.75 -5.89
N ILE A 6 6.58 -13.85 -6.86
CA ILE A 6 7.46 -12.68 -7.01
C ILE A 6 7.37 -11.80 -5.78
N ARG A 7 6.17 -11.55 -5.27
CA ARG A 7 5.96 -10.76 -4.04
C ARG A 7 6.66 -11.38 -2.84
N SER A 8 6.58 -12.69 -2.72
CA SER A 8 7.23 -13.42 -1.64
C SER A 8 8.75 -13.27 -1.70
N ILE A 9 9.32 -13.39 -2.90
CA ILE A 9 10.76 -13.23 -3.11
C ILE A 9 11.19 -11.79 -2.81
N LEU A 10 10.48 -10.81 -3.34
CA LEU A 10 10.81 -9.40 -3.13
C LEU A 10 10.70 -9.00 -1.67
N ARG A 11 9.77 -9.59 -0.93
CA ARG A 11 9.61 -9.32 0.50
C ARG A 11 10.86 -9.69 1.30
N THR A 12 11.57 -10.72 0.87
CA THR A 12 12.79 -11.16 1.54
C THR A 12 14.06 -10.53 0.98
N GLU A 13 14.09 -10.24 -0.33
CA GLU A 13 15.30 -9.79 -1.02
C GLU A 13 15.36 -8.29 -1.27
N ASN A 14 14.23 -7.60 -1.26
CA ASN A 14 14.17 -6.17 -1.58
C ASN A 14 13.61 -5.40 -0.38
N ASP A 15 14.47 -4.65 0.28
CA ASP A 15 14.08 -3.85 1.46
C ASP A 15 13.06 -2.78 1.11
N GLU A 16 13.16 -2.17 -0.06
CA GLU A 16 12.19 -1.18 -0.53
C GLU A 16 10.80 -1.80 -0.66
N PHE A 17 10.71 -2.97 -1.28
CA PHE A 17 9.43 -3.67 -1.43
C PHE A 17 8.81 -4.03 -0.09
N LYS A 18 9.62 -4.55 0.82
CA LYS A 18 9.18 -4.91 2.16
C LYS A 18 8.60 -3.70 2.89
N LYS A 19 9.31 -2.58 2.82
CA LYS A 19 8.90 -1.34 3.46
C LYS A 19 7.60 -0.80 2.86
N LEU A 20 7.50 -0.81 1.53
CA LEU A 20 6.29 -0.38 0.83
C LEU A 20 5.09 -1.24 1.22
N GLU A 21 5.27 -2.55 1.33
CA GLU A 21 4.21 -3.46 1.73
C GLU A 21 3.74 -3.19 3.16
N GLU A 22 4.67 -2.98 4.08
CA GLU A 22 4.34 -2.66 5.46
C GLU A 22 3.57 -1.33 5.57
N GLU A 23 4.04 -0.31 4.87
CA GLU A 23 3.38 1.00 4.84
C GLU A 23 1.99 0.90 4.21
N HIS A 24 1.86 0.15 3.13
CA HIS A 24 0.57 -0.09 2.48
C HIS A 24 -0.43 -0.73 3.43
N LYS A 25 0.01 -1.70 4.22
CA LYS A 25 -0.85 -2.34 5.22
C LYS A 25 -1.30 -1.38 6.30
N LYS A 26 -0.41 -0.49 6.75
CA LYS A 26 -0.76 0.54 7.73
C LYS A 26 -1.82 1.49 7.20
N LEU A 27 -1.67 1.91 5.95
CA LEU A 27 -2.65 2.79 5.30
C LEU A 27 -4.01 2.11 5.14
N ASP A 28 -4.02 0.82 4.79
CA ASP A 28 -5.22 0.03 4.70
C ASP A 28 -5.97 -0.04 6.03
N ARG A 29 -5.24 -0.27 7.12
CA ARG A 29 -5.81 -0.31 8.46
C ARG A 29 -6.45 1.02 8.84
N TYR A 30 -5.75 2.10 8.55
CA TYR A 30 -6.25 3.44 8.84
C TYR A 30 -7.54 3.73 8.08
N LEU A 31 -7.57 3.37 6.80
CA LEU A 31 -8.77 3.54 5.98
C LEU A 31 -9.94 2.70 6.48
N ASP A 32 -9.67 1.48 6.96
CA ASP A 32 -10.66 0.61 7.57
C ASP A 32 -11.27 1.25 8.82
N GLU A 33 -10.43 1.81 9.68
CA GLU A 33 -10.88 2.46 10.90
C GLU A 33 -11.77 3.68 10.59
N ILE A 34 -11.37 4.47 9.60
CA ILE A 34 -12.17 5.63 9.16
C ILE A 34 -13.50 5.17 8.57
N ALA A 35 -13.49 4.08 7.79
CA ALA A 35 -14.71 3.56 7.16
C ALA A 35 -15.75 3.10 8.18
N ARG A 36 -15.32 2.73 9.38
CA ARG A 36 -16.22 2.31 10.46
C ARG A 36 -16.88 3.48 11.19
N LYS A 37 -16.35 4.67 11.03
CA LYS A 37 -16.92 5.86 11.66
C LYS A 37 -18.19 6.29 10.95
N LYS A 38 -19.20 6.65 11.74
CA LYS A 38 -20.49 7.08 11.20
C LYS A 38 -20.41 8.46 10.56
N TYR A 39 -19.59 9.34 11.14
CA TYR A 39 -19.36 10.69 10.63
C TYR A 39 -17.86 11.00 10.67
N LEU A 40 -17.41 11.71 9.65
CA LEU A 40 -16.03 12.18 9.56
C LEU A 40 -16.00 13.69 9.71
N THR A 41 -15.01 14.19 10.46
CA THR A 41 -14.73 15.62 10.50
C THR A 41 -14.13 16.06 9.18
N SER A 42 -14.12 17.37 8.89
CA SER A 42 -13.50 17.91 7.69
C SER A 42 -12.03 17.51 7.59
N ASP A 43 -11.30 17.54 8.71
CA ASP A 43 -9.90 17.14 8.76
C ASP A 43 -9.72 15.66 8.45
N GLU A 44 -10.60 14.82 8.96
CA GLU A 44 -10.56 13.38 8.69
C GLU A 44 -10.84 13.06 7.23
N GLU A 45 -11.74 13.80 6.59
CA GLU A 45 -12.03 13.64 5.16
C GLU A 45 -10.82 14.00 4.30
N ILE A 46 -10.14 15.09 4.64
CA ILE A 46 -8.93 15.51 3.94
C ILE A 46 -7.85 14.45 4.08
N GLU A 47 -7.65 13.96 5.29
CA GLU A 47 -6.66 12.94 5.59
C GLU A 47 -6.96 11.63 4.86
N LYS A 48 -8.23 11.22 4.83
CA LYS A 48 -8.68 10.05 4.08
C LYS A 48 -8.27 10.13 2.62
N LYS A 49 -8.49 11.28 1.98
CA LYS A 49 -8.13 11.47 0.57
C LYS A 49 -6.63 11.39 0.36
N LYS A 50 -5.84 11.99 1.26
CA LYS A 50 -4.38 11.92 1.21
C LYS A 50 -3.89 10.48 1.29
N ILE A 51 -4.45 9.71 2.22
CA ILE A 51 -4.03 8.33 2.46
C ILE A 51 -4.42 7.44 1.29
N GLN A 52 -5.60 7.64 0.71
CA GLN A 52 -6.00 6.91 -0.50
C GLN A 52 -5.02 7.16 -1.65
N LYS A 53 -4.57 8.40 -1.80
CA LYS A 53 -3.59 8.78 -2.82
C LYS A 53 -2.23 8.11 -2.57
N MET A 54 -1.76 8.14 -1.33
CA MET A 54 -0.51 7.50 -0.93
C MET A 54 -0.56 5.98 -1.16
N LYS A 55 -1.68 5.37 -0.80
CA LYS A 55 -1.90 3.94 -1.00
C LYS A 55 -1.75 3.55 -2.47
N LEU A 56 -2.34 4.34 -3.36
CA LEU A 56 -2.23 4.13 -4.81
C LEU A 56 -0.79 4.26 -5.28
N GLN A 57 -0.06 5.27 -4.79
CA GLN A 57 1.34 5.46 -5.13
C GLN A 57 2.20 4.28 -4.71
N PHE A 58 1.99 3.79 -3.50
CA PHE A 58 2.74 2.63 -3.00
C PHE A 58 2.42 1.37 -3.80
N LYS A 59 1.15 1.18 -4.11
CA LYS A 59 0.71 0.05 -4.93
C LYS A 59 1.33 0.09 -6.32
N ASP A 60 1.37 1.27 -6.94
CA ASP A 60 1.98 1.46 -8.26
C ASP A 60 3.48 1.16 -8.23
N ARG A 61 4.17 1.62 -7.17
CA ARG A 61 5.59 1.34 -7.02
C ARG A 61 5.87 -0.15 -6.83
N MET A 62 5.05 -0.82 -6.00
CA MET A 62 5.18 -2.27 -5.82
C MET A 62 4.96 -3.02 -7.13
N ALA A 63 3.96 -2.61 -7.91
CA ALA A 63 3.70 -3.21 -9.22
C ALA A 63 4.87 -3.01 -10.18
N GLN A 64 5.52 -1.85 -10.12
CA GLN A 64 6.71 -1.58 -10.92
C GLN A 64 7.86 -2.51 -10.54
N LEU A 65 8.11 -2.70 -9.24
CA LEU A 65 9.17 -3.59 -8.77
C LEU A 65 8.90 -5.03 -9.18
N ILE A 66 7.66 -5.46 -9.16
CA ILE A 66 7.27 -6.80 -9.62
C ILE A 66 7.58 -6.95 -11.11
N ARG A 67 7.23 -5.95 -11.91
CA ARG A 67 7.52 -5.98 -13.36
C ARG A 67 9.01 -6.00 -13.65
N GLU A 68 9.78 -5.22 -12.92
CA GLU A 68 11.24 -5.18 -13.06
C GLU A 68 11.85 -6.54 -12.72
N TYR A 69 11.35 -7.19 -11.70
CA TYR A 69 11.82 -8.52 -11.32
C TYR A 69 11.48 -9.57 -12.39
N ARG A 70 10.29 -9.46 -12.98
CA ARG A 70 9.83 -10.39 -14.01
C ARG A 70 10.66 -10.29 -15.30
N ASN A 71 11.14 -9.12 -15.62
CA ASN A 71 12.00 -8.88 -16.78
C ASN A 71 13.45 -9.20 -16.45
#